data_b3f87c8bb62498c94d5ce069a5eca845
#
_entry.id   b3f87c8bb62498c94d5ce069a5eca845
#
_cell.length_a   1.000
_cell.length_b   1.000
_cell.length_c   1.000
_cell.angle_alpha   90.00
_cell.angle_beta   90.00
_cell.angle_gamma   90.00
#
_symmetry.space_group_name_H-M   'P 1'
#
loop_
_entity.id
_entity.type
_entity.pdbx_description
1 polymer ?
#
loop_
_entity_poly.entity_id
_entity_poly.type
_entity_poly.pdbx_seq_one_letter_code
_entity_poly.pdbx_strand_id
1 'polypeptide(L)'
;MRSRASGIGRLLIAVYGVFAISATARASFQLLTKFDEAPVAYSLSALSAFVYILATIALAKSGERWNKLAWLAIGFELAGVLLVGAASILLPELFAHPSVWSGFGIGYGLVPLFLPILGLIWLRRTNASD
;
A
#
# COMPACT_ATOMS: atom_id res chain seq x y z
N MET A 1 1.50 23.42 -3.50
CA MET A 1 1.67 22.00 -3.90
C MET A 1 1.12 21.73 -5.29
N ARG A 2 1.61 22.45 -6.24
CA ARG A 2 1.13 22.29 -7.61
C ARG A 2 1.51 20.94 -8.19
N SER A 3 2.65 20.39 -7.76
CA SER A 3 3.18 19.15 -8.31
C SER A 3 2.25 17.96 -8.09
N ARG A 4 1.44 18.01 -7.03
CA ARG A 4 0.51 16.91 -6.79
C ARG A 4 -0.62 16.84 -7.80
N ALA A 5 -0.85 17.94 -8.53
CA ALA A 5 -1.83 17.96 -9.60
C ALA A 5 -1.23 17.56 -10.95
N SER A 6 0.07 17.25 -11.01
CA SER A 6 0.74 16.84 -12.24
C SER A 6 0.24 15.47 -12.73
N GLY A 7 0.56 15.13 -13.97
CA GLY A 7 0.18 13.85 -14.55
C GLY A 7 0.68 12.66 -13.73
N ILE A 8 1.93 12.72 -13.27
CA ILE A 8 2.51 11.64 -12.46
C ILE A 8 1.79 11.54 -11.12
N GLY A 9 1.52 12.69 -10.49
CA GLY A 9 0.80 12.70 -9.21
C GLY A 9 -0.59 12.11 -9.33
N ARG A 10 -1.31 12.48 -10.39
CA ARG A 10 -2.64 11.94 -10.64
C ARG A 10 -2.61 10.44 -10.91
N LEU A 11 -1.60 9.99 -11.63
CA LEU A 11 -1.44 8.55 -11.91
C LEU A 11 -1.19 7.78 -10.61
N LEU A 12 -0.31 8.29 -9.75
CA LEU A 12 -0.05 7.66 -8.45
C LEU A 12 -1.31 7.59 -7.60
N ILE A 13 -2.06 8.69 -7.53
CA ILE A 13 -3.31 8.72 -6.78
C ILE A 13 -4.29 7.69 -7.33
N ALA A 14 -4.41 7.59 -8.65
CA ALA A 14 -5.31 6.64 -9.28
C ALA A 14 -4.92 5.20 -8.96
N VAL A 15 -3.63 4.87 -9.03
CA VAL A 15 -3.14 3.52 -8.73
C VAL A 15 -3.37 3.19 -7.26
N TYR A 16 -3.04 4.11 -6.36
CA TYR A 16 -3.30 3.91 -4.94
C TYR A 16 -4.79 3.74 -4.67
N GLY A 17 -5.62 4.52 -5.34
CA GLY A 17 -7.08 4.42 -5.19
C GLY A 17 -7.62 3.06 -5.62
N VAL A 18 -7.12 2.55 -6.75
CA VAL A 18 -7.52 1.23 -7.23
C VAL A 18 -7.10 0.16 -6.22
N PHE A 19 -5.87 0.25 -5.70
CA PHE A 19 -5.41 -0.69 -4.70
C PHE A 19 -6.21 -0.58 -3.41
N ALA A 20 -6.58 0.64 -2.99
CA ALA A 20 -7.38 0.85 -1.79
C ALA A 20 -8.74 0.19 -1.91
N ILE A 21 -9.41 0.38 -3.05
CA ILE A 21 -10.73 -0.21 -3.29
C ILE A 21 -10.63 -1.74 -3.37
N SER A 22 -9.69 -2.23 -4.16
CA SER A 22 -9.51 -3.67 -4.37
C SER A 22 -9.11 -4.37 -3.08
N ALA A 23 -8.17 -3.79 -2.33
CA ALA A 23 -7.70 -4.39 -1.08
C ALA A 23 -8.79 -4.38 -0.02
N THR A 24 -9.59 -3.30 0.04
CA THR A 24 -10.70 -3.22 1.01
C THR A 24 -11.76 -4.27 0.72
N ALA A 25 -12.14 -4.42 -0.55
CA ALA A 25 -13.13 -5.42 -0.93
C ALA A 25 -12.63 -6.83 -0.60
N ARG A 26 -11.38 -7.11 -0.95
CA ARG A 26 -10.80 -8.43 -0.72
C ARG A 26 -10.64 -8.73 0.77
N ALA A 27 -10.11 -7.78 1.54
CA ALA A 27 -9.92 -7.96 2.97
C ALA A 27 -11.24 -8.16 3.69
N SER A 28 -12.27 -7.38 3.31
CA SER A 28 -13.60 -7.54 3.90
C SER A 28 -14.16 -8.93 3.65
N PHE A 29 -14.04 -9.41 2.42
CA PHE A 29 -14.52 -10.75 2.07
C PHE A 29 -13.77 -11.82 2.88
N GLN A 30 -12.45 -11.73 2.94
CA GLN A 30 -11.63 -12.70 3.64
C GLN A 30 -11.89 -12.73 5.15
N LEU A 31 -11.99 -11.55 5.77
CA LEU A 31 -12.24 -11.47 7.21
C LEU A 31 -13.62 -11.96 7.59
N LEU A 32 -14.63 -11.69 6.76
CA LEU A 32 -16.00 -12.07 7.08
C LEU A 32 -16.31 -13.54 6.77
N THR A 33 -15.59 -14.16 5.83
CA THR A 33 -15.96 -15.49 5.36
C THR A 33 -14.90 -16.56 5.59
N LYS A 34 -13.62 -16.20 5.64
CA LYS A 34 -12.52 -17.17 5.61
C LYS A 34 -11.42 -16.92 6.63
N PHE A 35 -11.69 -16.10 7.66
CA PHE A 35 -10.64 -15.67 8.58
C PHE A 35 -9.84 -16.84 9.14
N ASP A 36 -10.51 -17.93 9.49
CA ASP A 36 -9.86 -19.10 10.11
C ASP A 36 -8.84 -19.80 9.22
N GLU A 37 -8.93 -19.60 7.90
CA GLU A 37 -8.03 -20.25 6.96
C GLU A 37 -6.61 -19.67 6.98
N ALA A 38 -6.48 -18.37 7.19
CA ALA A 38 -5.18 -17.72 7.22
C ALA A 38 -5.27 -16.41 7.99
N PRO A 39 -5.44 -16.47 9.33
CA PRO A 39 -5.70 -15.26 10.09
C PRO A 39 -4.57 -14.23 10.02
N VAL A 40 -3.30 -14.66 9.98
CA VAL A 40 -2.19 -13.72 9.87
C VAL A 40 -2.22 -13.02 8.52
N ALA A 41 -2.33 -13.77 7.42
CA ALA A 41 -2.35 -13.19 6.08
C ALA A 41 -3.55 -12.27 5.88
N TYR A 42 -4.72 -12.67 6.36
CA TYR A 42 -5.93 -11.86 6.18
C TYR A 42 -5.92 -10.60 7.03
N SER A 43 -5.34 -10.68 8.24
CA SER A 43 -5.16 -9.49 9.07
C SER A 43 -4.21 -8.51 8.41
N LEU A 44 -3.14 -9.01 7.78
CA LEU A 44 -2.20 -8.18 7.04
C LEU A 44 -2.87 -7.56 5.81
N SER A 45 -3.79 -8.28 5.17
CA SER A 45 -4.57 -7.72 4.06
C SER A 45 -5.43 -6.55 4.52
N ALA A 46 -6.06 -6.68 5.70
CA ALA A 46 -6.85 -5.57 6.26
C ALA A 46 -5.98 -4.37 6.58
N LEU A 47 -4.80 -4.61 7.14
CA LEU A 47 -3.85 -3.53 7.43
C LEU A 47 -3.41 -2.84 6.15
N SER A 48 -3.09 -3.62 5.11
CA SER A 48 -2.67 -3.03 3.84
C SER A 48 -3.78 -2.19 3.21
N ALA A 49 -5.04 -2.65 3.29
CA ALA A 49 -6.17 -1.89 2.79
C ALA A 49 -6.27 -0.54 3.47
N PHE A 50 -6.11 -0.51 4.80
CA PHE A 50 -6.14 0.72 5.56
C PHE A 50 -5.01 1.67 5.14
N VAL A 51 -3.81 1.14 4.97
CA VAL A 51 -2.64 1.92 4.56
C VAL A 51 -2.85 2.50 3.15
N TYR A 52 -3.40 1.71 2.22
CA TYR A 52 -3.67 2.21 0.87
C TYR A 52 -4.72 3.32 0.88
N ILE A 53 -5.74 3.21 1.72
CA ILE A 53 -6.74 4.27 1.88
C ILE A 53 -6.07 5.55 2.38
N LEU A 54 -5.25 5.45 3.43
CA LEU A 54 -4.55 6.60 3.97
C LEU A 54 -3.62 7.24 2.95
N ALA A 55 -2.86 6.43 2.22
CA ALA A 55 -1.95 6.94 1.21
C ALA A 55 -2.70 7.67 0.10
N THR A 56 -3.81 7.09 -0.36
CA THR A 56 -4.62 7.69 -1.41
C THR A 56 -5.13 9.07 -0.98
N ILE A 57 -5.71 9.14 0.21
CA ILE A 57 -6.26 10.40 0.72
C ILE A 57 -5.15 11.42 0.92
N ALA A 58 -4.04 11.01 1.53
CA ALA A 58 -2.95 11.92 1.81
C ALA A 58 -2.31 12.46 0.54
N LEU A 59 -2.18 11.64 -0.51
CA LEU A 59 -1.65 12.08 -1.78
C LEU A 59 -2.61 13.03 -2.51
N ALA A 60 -3.91 12.82 -2.35
CA ALA A 60 -4.92 13.65 -3.01
C ALA A 60 -5.07 15.02 -2.36
N LYS A 61 -4.67 15.15 -1.11
CA LYS A 61 -4.77 16.39 -0.37
C LYS A 61 -3.43 17.13 -0.38
N SER A 62 -3.46 18.45 -0.21
CA SER A 62 -2.24 19.23 -0.14
C SER A 62 -2.10 19.86 1.25
N GLY A 63 -0.88 20.29 1.56
CA GLY A 63 -0.58 20.88 2.85
C GLY A 63 0.41 20.03 3.63
N GLU A 64 1.05 20.64 4.60
CA GLU A 64 2.14 20.01 5.35
C GLU A 64 1.68 18.78 6.12
N ARG A 65 0.50 18.87 6.73
CA ARG A 65 -0.04 17.75 7.51
C ARG A 65 -0.27 16.52 6.64
N TRP A 66 -0.90 16.71 5.48
CA TRP A 66 -1.18 15.62 4.57
C TRP A 66 0.10 15.08 3.93
N ASN A 67 1.07 15.95 3.71
CA ASN A 67 2.37 15.55 3.21
C ASN A 67 3.08 14.62 4.18
N LYS A 68 3.05 14.95 5.48
CA LYS A 68 3.63 14.07 6.50
C LYS A 68 2.91 12.74 6.57
N LEU A 69 1.59 12.75 6.48
CA LEU A 69 0.82 11.51 6.49
C LEU A 69 1.15 10.64 5.27
N ALA A 70 1.33 11.25 4.09
CA ALA A 70 1.72 10.52 2.91
C ALA A 70 3.09 9.84 3.10
N TRP A 71 4.07 10.55 3.64
CA TRP A 71 5.37 9.96 3.94
C TRP A 71 5.26 8.78 4.89
N LEU A 72 4.46 8.94 5.95
CA LEU A 72 4.30 7.87 6.94
C LEU A 72 3.58 6.67 6.35
N ALA A 73 2.49 6.90 5.62
CA ALA A 73 1.70 5.80 5.06
C ALA A 73 2.48 5.04 3.99
N ILE A 74 3.13 5.75 3.09
CA ILE A 74 3.88 5.12 2.00
C ILE A 74 5.15 4.45 2.55
N GLY A 75 5.82 5.09 3.51
CA GLY A 75 6.97 4.48 4.17
C GLY A 75 6.60 3.22 4.92
N PHE A 76 5.47 3.24 5.62
CA PHE A 76 4.95 2.05 6.30
C PHE A 76 4.61 0.94 5.29
N GLU A 77 4.04 1.31 4.16
CA GLU A 77 3.72 0.36 3.10
C GLU A 77 4.99 -0.32 2.57
N LEU A 78 6.04 0.46 2.31
CA LEU A 78 7.29 -0.10 1.83
C LEU A 78 7.88 -1.07 2.86
N ALA A 79 7.91 -0.67 4.14
CA ALA A 79 8.36 -1.55 5.20
C ALA A 79 7.51 -2.82 5.25
N GLY A 80 6.20 -2.66 5.12
CA GLY A 80 5.25 -3.78 5.15
C GLY A 80 5.50 -4.77 4.02
N VAL A 81 5.66 -4.29 2.79
CA VAL A 81 5.87 -5.19 1.66
C VAL A 81 7.20 -5.91 1.77
N LEU A 82 8.24 -5.24 2.28
CA LEU A 82 9.54 -5.88 2.47
C LEU A 82 9.49 -6.93 3.57
N LEU A 83 8.89 -6.60 4.71
CA LEU A 83 8.81 -7.52 5.85
C LEU A 83 7.88 -8.70 5.56
N VAL A 84 6.70 -8.41 5.03
CA VAL A 84 5.73 -9.47 4.73
C VAL A 84 6.22 -10.32 3.56
N GLY A 85 6.88 -9.70 2.58
CA GLY A 85 7.46 -10.45 1.47
C GLY A 85 8.49 -11.45 1.98
N ALA A 86 9.40 -11.01 2.85
CA ALA A 86 10.39 -11.90 3.43
C ALA A 86 9.73 -12.98 4.30
N ALA A 87 8.77 -12.60 5.13
CA ALA A 87 8.09 -13.55 6.01
C ALA A 87 7.33 -14.61 5.22
N SER A 88 6.72 -14.24 4.10
CA SER A 88 5.97 -15.20 3.29
C SER A 88 6.87 -16.26 2.66
N ILE A 89 8.13 -15.93 2.44
CA ILE A 89 9.11 -16.86 1.91
C ILE A 89 9.70 -17.72 3.04
N LEU A 90 10.00 -17.11 4.18
CA LEU A 90 10.67 -17.80 5.29
C LEU A 90 9.71 -18.59 6.17
N LEU A 91 8.46 -18.15 6.27
CA LEU A 91 7.44 -18.77 7.12
C LEU A 91 6.17 -19.02 6.32
N PRO A 92 6.26 -19.86 5.29
CA PRO A 92 5.11 -20.05 4.38
C PRO A 92 3.87 -20.59 5.05
N GLU A 93 3.99 -21.26 6.19
CA GLU A 93 2.84 -21.80 6.90
C GLU A 93 1.90 -20.72 7.45
N LEU A 94 2.40 -19.51 7.67
CA LEU A 94 1.57 -18.40 8.11
C LEU A 94 0.78 -17.78 6.94
N PHE A 95 1.16 -18.13 5.73
CA PHE A 95 0.60 -17.55 4.50
C PHE A 95 0.00 -18.63 3.61
N ALA A 96 -0.83 -19.50 4.20
CA ALA A 96 -1.55 -20.52 3.43
C ALA A 96 -2.32 -19.90 2.27
N HIS A 97 -2.84 -18.67 2.48
CA HIS A 97 -3.41 -17.86 1.42
C HIS A 97 -2.66 -16.54 1.41
N PRO A 98 -2.22 -16.05 0.25
CA PRO A 98 -1.37 -14.87 0.21
C PRO A 98 -2.11 -13.57 0.55
N SER A 99 -1.40 -12.65 1.18
CA SER A 99 -1.84 -11.27 1.33
C SER A 99 -1.36 -10.47 0.12
N VAL A 100 -1.76 -9.20 0.05
CA VAL A 100 -1.33 -8.33 -1.05
C VAL A 100 0.19 -8.13 -1.06
N TRP A 101 0.84 -8.21 0.12
CA TRP A 101 2.28 -8.00 0.26
C TRP A 101 3.09 -9.30 0.23
N SER A 102 2.45 -10.45 0.20
CA SER A 102 3.14 -11.74 0.14
C SER A 102 4.00 -11.83 -1.12
N GLY A 103 5.21 -12.36 -0.98
CA GLY A 103 6.15 -12.46 -2.10
C GLY A 103 6.49 -11.11 -2.70
N PHE A 104 6.53 -10.05 -1.88
CA PHE A 104 6.80 -8.68 -2.33
C PHE A 104 5.77 -8.16 -3.32
N GLY A 105 4.55 -8.68 -3.21
CA GLY A 105 3.46 -8.26 -4.09
C GLY A 105 3.43 -8.97 -5.43
N ILE A 106 4.05 -10.16 -5.52
CA ILE A 106 4.17 -10.87 -6.80
C ILE A 106 2.80 -11.20 -7.41
N GLY A 107 1.79 -11.42 -6.58
CA GLY A 107 0.44 -11.67 -7.07
C GLY A 107 -0.20 -10.48 -7.78
N TYR A 108 0.41 -9.32 -7.67
CA TYR A 108 -0.06 -8.08 -8.30
C TYR A 108 1.02 -7.47 -9.18
N GLY A 109 1.83 -8.32 -9.83
CA GLY A 109 2.88 -7.88 -10.74
C GLY A 109 3.97 -7.08 -10.09
N LEU A 110 4.22 -7.29 -8.80
CA LEU A 110 5.20 -6.58 -7.99
C LEU A 110 4.88 -5.09 -7.84
N VAL A 111 3.67 -4.65 -8.22
CA VAL A 111 3.27 -3.26 -8.04
C VAL A 111 3.33 -2.83 -6.58
N PRO A 112 2.90 -3.65 -5.59
CA PRO A 112 3.04 -3.27 -4.19
C PRO A 112 4.47 -2.98 -3.73
N LEU A 113 5.47 -3.56 -4.40
CA LEU A 113 6.87 -3.24 -4.11
C LEU A 113 7.31 -1.94 -4.76
N PHE A 114 7.00 -1.77 -6.04
CA PHE A 114 7.46 -0.60 -6.80
C PHE A 114 6.66 0.66 -6.50
N LEU A 115 5.37 0.52 -6.23
CA LEU A 115 4.50 1.67 -6.01
C LEU A 115 4.97 2.58 -4.87
N PRO A 116 5.29 2.06 -3.67
CA PRO A 116 5.76 2.94 -2.60
C PRO A 116 7.12 3.56 -2.90
N ILE A 117 7.99 2.85 -3.62
CA ILE A 117 9.29 3.41 -4.02
C ILE A 117 9.07 4.62 -4.91
N LEU A 118 8.20 4.47 -5.93
CA LEU A 118 7.87 5.58 -6.82
C LEU A 118 7.16 6.70 -6.08
N GLY A 119 6.27 6.36 -5.14
CA GLY A 119 5.57 7.34 -4.34
C GLY A 119 6.50 8.18 -3.49
N LEU A 120 7.47 7.53 -2.84
CA LEU A 120 8.44 8.24 -2.01
C LEU A 120 9.36 9.14 -2.86
N ILE A 121 9.79 8.65 -4.02
CA ILE A 121 10.60 9.46 -4.94
C ILE A 121 9.81 10.68 -5.40
N TRP A 122 8.55 10.50 -5.76
CA TRP A 122 7.71 11.60 -6.20
C TRP A 122 7.49 12.62 -5.08
N LEU A 123 7.24 12.17 -3.85
CA LEU A 123 7.09 13.07 -2.70
C LEU A 123 8.36 13.88 -2.47
N ARG A 124 9.52 13.23 -2.55
CA ARG A 124 10.78 13.90 -2.37
C ARG A 124 11.00 14.99 -3.41
N ARG A 125 10.72 14.68 -4.68
CA ARG A 125 10.87 15.65 -5.76
C ARG A 125 9.88 16.80 -5.64
N THR A 126 8.64 16.49 -5.27
CA THR A 126 7.60 17.49 -5.09
C THR A 126 7.97 18.45 -3.97
N ASN A 127 8.46 17.90 -2.84
CA ASN A 127 8.86 18.72 -1.70
C ASN A 127 10.07 19.58 -2.03
N ALA A 128 11.00 19.04 -2.80
CA ALA A 128 12.19 19.79 -3.20
C ALA A 128 11.82 20.93 -4.16
N SER A 129 10.76 20.78 -4.95
CA SER A 129 10.29 21.79 -5.88
C SER A 129 9.56 22.94 -5.19
N ASP A 130 8.98 22.65 -4.06
CA ASP A 130 8.19 23.64 -3.31
C ASP A 130 9.07 24.47 -2.40
#